data_756bf8cb3274915d862fc045203ce089
#
_entry.id   756bf8cb3274915d862fc045203ce089
#
_cell.length_a   1.000
_cell.length_b   1.000
_cell.length_c   1.000
_cell.angle_alpha   90.00
_cell.angle_beta   90.00
_cell.angle_gamma   90.00
#
_symmetry.space_group_name_H-M   'P 1'
#
loop_
_entity.id
_entity.type
_entity.pdbx_description
1 polymer ?
#
loop_
_entity_poly.entity_id
_entity_poly.type
_entity_poly.pdbx_seq_one_letter_code
_entity_poly.pdbx_strand_id
1 'polypeptide(L)'
;MIPFEDILGLYASGVNLLSRRKLSLNSDMPEIVANASGESLAYADDRKALRDDFGFDFWLREDCAPLRDALKYASSQQFPDFLMKTTLVNGQLTNGSVLELKDSKGGSIASFNSTIPTKTKSLDEIDVINQTDLVSKIASCKDLSASAVDDYRTFQRNCFYMVRTNRGSDKVKLSLIHGSFFETIPKEKLFYQMFLNALHGNLSNKNIQLSPEVMREVESALSYMTDQTVIAASQEIEKASVRPRLRIMAEVHTEGNPHGNSYEIPEQTFNLIIPKYLFSYELKDRVLQLSHNMSQIEVRHKRNGTHFAFSFLVKT
;
A
#
# COMPACT_ATOMS: atom_id res chain seq x y z
N MET A 1 17.16 -13.24 3.67
CA MET A 1 16.35 -12.32 4.50
C MET A 1 15.12 -11.92 3.70
N ILE A 2 13.94 -12.08 4.26
CA ILE A 2 12.69 -11.74 3.61
C ILE A 2 12.44 -10.23 3.83
N PRO A 3 12.24 -9.43 2.77
CA PRO A 3 12.18 -7.96 2.89
C PRO A 3 10.84 -7.43 3.44
N PHE A 4 9.94 -8.31 3.88
CA PHE A 4 8.63 -8.02 4.45
C PHE A 4 8.27 -8.98 5.59
N GLU A 5 9.23 -9.24 6.48
CA GLU A 5 9.06 -10.11 7.67
C GLU A 5 7.90 -9.64 8.56
N ASP A 6 7.65 -8.35 8.62
CA ASP A 6 6.51 -7.73 9.31
C ASP A 6 5.16 -8.22 8.76
N ILE A 7 5.00 -8.22 7.45
CA ILE A 7 3.78 -8.73 6.78
C ILE A 7 3.68 -10.25 6.91
N LEU A 8 4.81 -10.95 6.82
CA LEU A 8 4.83 -12.39 7.01
C LEU A 8 4.42 -12.75 8.44
N GLY A 9 4.88 -12.00 9.43
CA GLY A 9 4.47 -12.13 10.83
C GLY A 9 2.97 -11.86 11.01
N LEU A 10 2.46 -10.80 10.40
CA LEU A 10 1.03 -10.47 10.38
C LEU A 10 0.20 -11.63 9.79
N TYR A 11 0.62 -12.16 8.65
CA TYR A 11 -0.04 -13.29 8.00
C TYR A 11 -0.03 -14.55 8.87
N ALA A 12 1.13 -14.92 9.41
CA ALA A 12 1.30 -16.09 10.27
C ALA A 12 0.43 -16.00 11.54
N SER A 13 0.43 -14.84 12.17
CA SER A 13 -0.41 -14.56 13.35
C SER A 13 -1.90 -14.62 13.01
N GLY A 14 -2.31 -14.05 11.88
CA GLY A 14 -3.67 -14.12 11.37
C GLY A 14 -4.12 -15.56 11.12
N VAL A 15 -3.30 -16.37 10.47
CA VAL A 15 -3.55 -17.83 10.28
C VAL A 15 -3.76 -18.53 11.61
N ASN A 16 -2.91 -18.25 12.61
CA ASN A 16 -3.02 -18.85 13.95
C ASN A 16 -4.33 -18.44 14.64
N LEU A 17 -4.70 -17.16 14.60
CA LEU A 17 -5.95 -16.67 15.22
C LEU A 17 -7.20 -17.23 14.54
N LEU A 18 -7.20 -17.30 13.22
CA LEU A 18 -8.28 -17.90 12.43
C LEU A 18 -8.40 -19.41 12.68
N SER A 19 -7.27 -20.13 12.77
CA SER A 19 -7.24 -21.56 13.09
C SER A 19 -7.85 -21.86 14.47
N ARG A 20 -7.61 -20.98 15.44
CA ARG A 20 -8.13 -21.10 16.81
C ARG A 20 -9.53 -20.51 17.00
N ARG A 21 -10.17 -20.05 15.93
CA ARG A 21 -11.49 -19.38 15.95
C ARG A 21 -11.55 -18.15 16.87
N LYS A 22 -10.41 -17.50 17.12
CA LYS A 22 -10.36 -16.24 17.85
C LYS A 22 -10.75 -15.05 16.97
N LEU A 23 -10.58 -15.20 15.66
CA LEU A 23 -11.02 -14.27 14.64
C LEU A 23 -11.80 -15.02 13.56
N SER A 24 -12.60 -14.27 12.81
CA SER A 24 -13.32 -14.72 11.62
C SER A 24 -12.83 -13.92 10.41
N LEU A 25 -12.94 -14.48 9.20
CA LEU A 25 -12.76 -13.74 7.96
C LEU A 25 -13.71 -12.53 7.83
N ASN A 26 -14.81 -12.53 8.57
CA ASN A 26 -15.80 -11.48 8.63
C ASN A 26 -15.62 -10.51 9.82
N SER A 27 -14.62 -10.73 10.69
CA SER A 27 -14.25 -9.77 11.74
C SER A 27 -13.87 -8.42 11.13
N ASP A 28 -13.92 -7.35 11.91
CA ASP A 28 -13.49 -6.03 11.45
C ASP A 28 -12.03 -6.07 10.99
N MET A 29 -11.73 -5.58 9.79
CA MET A 29 -10.37 -5.67 9.21
C MET A 29 -9.32 -4.97 10.07
N PRO A 30 -9.52 -3.73 10.57
CA PRO A 30 -8.61 -3.11 11.51
C PRO A 30 -8.37 -3.97 12.76
N GLU A 31 -9.41 -4.64 13.27
CA GLU A 31 -9.29 -5.56 14.41
C GLU A 31 -8.43 -6.79 14.07
N ILE A 32 -8.58 -7.36 12.86
CA ILE A 32 -7.72 -8.45 12.40
C ILE A 32 -6.26 -8.01 12.38
N VAL A 33 -5.98 -6.84 11.82
CA VAL A 33 -4.62 -6.29 11.76
C VAL A 33 -4.08 -6.05 13.18
N ALA A 34 -4.85 -5.40 14.04
CA ALA A 34 -4.46 -5.10 15.41
C ALA A 34 -4.14 -6.36 16.22
N ASN A 35 -5.00 -7.38 16.16
CA ASN A 35 -4.80 -8.63 16.89
C ASN A 35 -3.64 -9.47 16.34
N ALA A 36 -3.41 -9.42 15.02
CA ALA A 36 -2.37 -10.22 14.38
C ALA A 36 -1.00 -9.54 14.40
N SER A 37 -0.93 -8.22 14.37
CA SER A 37 0.35 -7.49 14.38
C SER A 37 0.95 -7.33 15.78
N GLY A 38 0.13 -7.39 16.83
CA GLY A 38 0.58 -7.10 18.19
C GLY A 38 1.23 -5.71 18.26
N GLU A 39 2.48 -5.65 18.69
CA GLU A 39 3.28 -4.42 18.79
C GLU A 39 3.97 -4.00 17.49
N SER A 40 3.72 -4.69 16.38
CA SER A 40 4.39 -4.42 15.12
C SER A 40 3.95 -3.13 14.41
N LEU A 41 2.82 -2.55 14.83
CA LEU A 41 2.31 -1.32 14.23
C LEU A 41 3.03 -0.10 14.78
N ALA A 42 3.47 0.77 13.87
CA ALA A 42 4.03 2.07 14.21
C ALA A 42 2.99 3.19 14.12
N TYR A 43 2.06 3.07 13.20
CA TYR A 43 1.02 4.05 12.92
C TYR A 43 -0.28 3.33 12.54
N ALA A 44 -1.39 3.86 13.02
CA ALA A 44 -2.71 3.41 12.66
C ALA A 44 -3.64 4.60 12.45
N ASP A 45 -4.63 4.45 11.60
CA ASP A 45 -5.64 5.48 11.42
C ASP A 45 -6.41 5.73 12.72
N ASP A 46 -7.12 6.85 12.80
CA ASP A 46 -7.75 7.33 14.03
C ASP A 46 -8.90 6.46 14.55
N ARG A 47 -9.30 5.44 13.80
CA ARG A 47 -10.36 4.53 14.25
C ARG A 47 -9.94 3.57 15.34
N LYS A 48 -8.64 3.52 15.69
CA LYS A 48 -8.17 2.50 16.64
C LYS A 48 -7.20 2.99 17.68
N ALA A 49 -7.28 2.32 18.83
CA ALA A 49 -6.50 2.59 20.02
C ALA A 49 -5.00 2.29 19.92
N LEU A 50 -4.52 1.86 18.77
CA LEU A 50 -3.09 1.57 18.55
C LEU A 50 -2.22 2.82 18.42
N ARG A 51 -2.84 4.00 18.52
CA ARG A 51 -2.14 5.28 18.47
C ARG A 51 -1.13 5.51 19.58
N ASP A 52 -1.25 4.79 20.67
CA ASP A 52 -0.40 4.97 21.83
C ASP A 52 0.91 4.16 21.74
N ASP A 53 0.97 3.18 20.82
CA ASP A 53 2.12 2.32 20.61
C ASP A 53 2.93 2.67 19.36
N PHE A 54 3.08 3.93 19.10
CA PHE A 54 3.88 4.30 17.97
C PHE A 54 5.34 4.23 18.25
N GLY A 55 5.91 3.32 17.65
CA GLY A 55 7.31 3.40 17.55
C GLY A 55 7.71 3.04 16.14
N PHE A 56 8.24 3.88 15.51
CA PHE A 56 9.34 3.56 14.68
C PHE A 56 10.40 3.01 15.63
N ASP A 57 10.72 1.73 15.63
CA ASP A 57 11.66 1.12 16.57
C ASP A 57 12.97 1.90 16.70
N PHE A 58 13.31 2.60 15.65
CA PHE A 58 14.50 3.41 15.52
C PHE A 58 14.31 4.85 16.04
N TRP A 59 13.08 5.36 16.05
CA TRP A 59 12.79 6.76 16.34
C TRP A 59 11.99 6.96 17.61
N LEU A 60 11.36 5.90 18.12
CA LEU A 60 10.50 6.05 19.26
C LEU A 60 11.29 6.04 20.52
N ARG A 61 11.50 7.23 20.97
CA ARG A 61 11.86 7.49 22.35
C ARG A 61 10.63 8.06 23.06
N GLU A 62 10.54 7.82 24.36
CA GLU A 62 9.46 8.38 25.18
C GLU A 62 9.38 9.91 25.11
N ASP A 63 10.49 10.58 24.76
CA ASP A 63 10.61 12.01 24.62
C ASP A 63 10.19 12.59 23.26
N CYS A 64 9.79 11.76 22.30
CA CYS A 64 9.26 12.18 21.00
C CYS A 64 7.75 12.50 21.04
N ALA A 65 7.27 13.19 22.06
CA ALA A 65 5.89 13.60 22.18
C ALA A 65 5.33 14.36 20.96
N PRO A 66 6.09 15.27 20.30
CA PRO A 66 5.59 15.97 19.10
C PRO A 66 5.23 15.02 17.96
N LEU A 67 5.96 13.92 17.78
CA LEU A 67 5.66 12.92 16.77
C LEU A 67 4.37 12.15 17.09
N ARG A 68 4.20 11.73 18.36
CA ARG A 68 2.96 11.09 18.80
C ARG A 68 1.75 11.96 18.55
N ASP A 69 1.84 13.25 18.91
CA ASP A 69 0.73 14.19 18.73
C ASP A 69 0.43 14.42 17.24
N ALA A 70 1.45 14.45 16.41
CA ALA A 70 1.29 14.54 14.97
C ALA A 70 0.51 13.35 14.39
N LEU A 71 0.82 12.14 14.83
CA LEU A 71 0.18 10.92 14.36
C LEU A 71 -1.26 10.77 14.90
N LYS A 72 -1.55 11.25 16.10
CA LYS A 72 -2.90 11.25 16.69
C LYS A 72 -3.93 12.01 15.86
N TYR A 73 -3.50 12.99 15.09
CA TYR A 73 -4.37 13.83 14.26
C TYR A 73 -4.47 13.39 12.81
N ALA A 74 -3.90 12.23 12.46
CA ALA A 74 -4.12 11.65 11.15
C ALA A 74 -5.63 11.39 10.97
N SER A 75 -6.20 11.93 9.89
CA SER A 75 -7.62 11.76 9.62
C SER A 75 -7.88 10.37 9.04
N SER A 76 -9.09 9.83 9.27
CA SER A 76 -9.53 8.55 8.71
C SER A 76 -9.55 8.48 7.17
N GLN A 77 -9.19 9.56 6.49
CA GLN A 77 -9.10 9.64 5.04
C GLN A 77 -7.64 9.69 4.54
N GLN A 78 -6.68 9.57 5.44
CA GLN A 78 -5.26 9.57 5.09
C GLN A 78 -4.79 8.16 4.72
N PHE A 79 -3.77 8.13 3.89
CA PHE A 79 -3.04 6.94 3.51
C PHE A 79 -1.71 6.86 4.29
N PRO A 80 -1.28 5.69 4.73
CA PRO A 80 -1.96 4.39 4.76
C PRO A 80 -2.90 4.23 5.96
N ASP A 81 -3.71 3.16 5.97
CA ASP A 81 -4.43 2.76 7.17
C ASP A 81 -3.46 2.33 8.29
N PHE A 82 -2.36 1.65 7.93
CA PHE A 82 -1.31 1.23 8.87
C PHE A 82 0.09 1.36 8.27
N LEU A 83 1.04 1.72 9.11
CA LEU A 83 2.46 1.68 8.83
C LEU A 83 3.12 0.73 9.83
N MET A 84 3.74 -0.34 9.31
CA MET A 84 4.41 -1.32 10.15
C MET A 84 5.73 -0.75 10.70
N LYS A 85 6.18 -1.25 11.86
CA LYS A 85 7.44 -0.82 12.47
C LYS A 85 8.63 -1.16 11.58
N THR A 86 9.48 -0.18 11.37
CA THR A 86 10.77 -0.37 10.72
C THR A 86 11.76 -0.95 11.71
N THR A 87 12.60 -1.85 11.27
CA THR A 87 13.68 -2.45 12.06
C THR A 87 15.04 -2.11 11.46
N LEU A 88 16.05 -2.00 12.32
CA LEU A 88 17.42 -1.79 11.91
C LEU A 88 18.20 -3.08 12.10
N VAL A 89 18.61 -3.71 11.00
CA VAL A 89 19.40 -4.94 11.02
C VAL A 89 20.75 -4.68 10.37
N ASN A 90 21.82 -4.87 11.11
CA ASN A 90 23.20 -4.63 10.64
C ASN A 90 23.39 -3.22 10.02
N GLY A 91 22.76 -2.20 10.61
CA GLY A 91 22.83 -0.82 10.12
C GLY A 91 21.95 -0.51 8.88
N GLN A 92 21.15 -1.46 8.44
CA GLN A 92 20.22 -1.28 7.32
C GLN A 92 18.78 -1.29 7.79
N LEU A 93 17.98 -0.34 7.28
CA LEU A 93 16.55 -0.30 7.51
C LEU A 93 15.87 -1.45 6.77
N THR A 94 14.99 -2.15 7.47
CA THR A 94 14.19 -3.27 6.95
C THR A 94 12.76 -3.18 7.48
N ASN A 95 11.84 -3.93 6.91
CA ASN A 95 10.42 -3.92 7.26
C ASN A 95 9.76 -2.54 7.09
N GLY A 96 8.83 -2.20 7.94
CA GLY A 96 8.12 -0.92 7.86
C GLY A 96 7.12 -0.88 6.71
N SER A 97 6.57 -2.02 6.35
CA SER A 97 5.61 -2.13 5.24
C SER A 97 4.41 -1.21 5.43
N VAL A 98 3.92 -0.71 4.32
CA VAL A 98 2.72 0.11 4.23
C VAL A 98 1.53 -0.82 4.00
N LEU A 99 0.46 -0.68 4.77
CA LEU A 99 -0.73 -1.52 4.67
C LEU A 99 -2.00 -0.66 4.52
N GLU A 100 -2.71 -0.86 3.44
CA GLU A 100 -3.98 -0.21 3.13
C GLU A 100 -5.11 -1.24 3.08
N LEU A 101 -6.27 -0.91 3.64
CA LEU A 101 -7.42 -1.80 3.73
C LEU A 101 -8.46 -1.53 2.63
N LYS A 102 -8.95 -2.57 1.99
CA LYS A 102 -10.00 -2.51 0.96
C LYS A 102 -11.06 -3.55 1.24
N ASP A 103 -12.20 -3.11 1.73
CA ASP A 103 -13.30 -3.95 2.17
C ASP A 103 -14.53 -3.81 1.29
N SER A 104 -15.05 -4.91 0.79
CA SER A 104 -16.22 -4.96 -0.09
C SER A 104 -17.22 -6.03 0.30
N LYS A 105 -18.50 -5.69 0.23
CA LYS A 105 -19.59 -6.65 0.37
C LYS A 105 -19.79 -7.49 -0.88
N GLY A 106 -19.36 -7.01 -2.03
CA GLY A 106 -19.43 -7.70 -3.33
C GLY A 106 -18.11 -8.34 -3.74
N GLY A 107 -18.09 -8.93 -4.92
CA GLY A 107 -16.91 -9.58 -5.50
C GLY A 107 -15.88 -8.61 -6.08
N SER A 108 -16.20 -7.33 -6.24
CA SER A 108 -15.28 -6.30 -6.75
C SER A 108 -14.48 -5.68 -5.62
N ILE A 109 -13.22 -5.34 -5.90
CA ILE A 109 -12.38 -4.59 -4.97
C ILE A 109 -12.83 -3.12 -4.95
N ALA A 110 -12.92 -2.54 -3.76
CA ALA A 110 -13.20 -1.11 -3.60
C ALA A 110 -12.10 -0.27 -4.26
N SER A 111 -12.46 0.85 -4.86
CA SER A 111 -11.51 1.75 -5.53
C SER A 111 -10.47 2.30 -4.55
N PHE A 112 -9.28 2.58 -5.08
CA PHE A 112 -8.22 3.24 -4.34
C PHE A 112 -8.44 4.75 -4.43
N ASN A 113 -8.80 5.36 -3.31
CA ASN A 113 -9.02 6.80 -3.21
C ASN A 113 -7.72 7.48 -2.80
N SER A 114 -7.35 8.52 -3.52
CA SER A 114 -6.19 9.38 -3.21
C SER A 114 -4.81 8.73 -3.41
N THR A 115 -4.74 7.45 -3.79
CA THR A 115 -3.46 6.80 -4.08
C THR A 115 -3.57 5.86 -5.27
N ILE A 116 -2.50 5.83 -6.06
CA ILE A 116 -2.31 4.78 -7.06
C ILE A 116 -1.56 3.65 -6.37
N PRO A 117 -2.04 2.40 -6.45
CA PRO A 117 -1.32 1.27 -5.87
C PRO A 117 0.05 1.12 -6.51
N THR A 118 1.08 1.00 -5.69
CA THR A 118 2.47 0.79 -6.10
C THR A 118 3.11 -0.29 -5.27
N LYS A 119 4.24 -0.81 -5.75
CA LYS A 119 5.03 -1.83 -5.04
C LYS A 119 5.72 -1.30 -3.79
N THR A 120 6.17 -0.05 -3.82
CA THR A 120 6.87 0.59 -2.70
C THR A 120 6.49 2.06 -2.55
N LYS A 121 6.67 2.61 -1.36
CA LYS A 121 6.57 4.05 -1.05
C LYS A 121 7.56 4.44 0.05
N SER A 122 8.07 5.66 -0.04
CA SER A 122 8.82 6.32 1.04
C SER A 122 7.89 7.14 1.94
N LEU A 123 8.39 7.64 3.08
CA LEU A 123 7.63 8.59 3.91
C LEU A 123 7.41 9.94 3.21
N ASP A 124 8.36 10.39 2.40
CA ASP A 124 8.18 11.61 1.61
C ASP A 124 6.98 11.53 0.68
N GLU A 125 6.82 10.38 0.01
CA GLU A 125 5.69 10.16 -0.86
C GLU A 125 4.37 10.10 -0.08
N ILE A 126 4.38 9.54 1.13
CA ILE A 126 3.21 9.52 2.02
C ILE A 126 2.86 10.94 2.47
N ASP A 127 3.85 11.75 2.85
CA ASP A 127 3.64 13.14 3.24
C ASP A 127 3.04 13.97 2.10
N VAL A 128 3.54 13.80 0.88
CA VAL A 128 2.96 14.45 -0.30
C VAL A 128 1.49 14.05 -0.51
N ILE A 129 1.19 12.75 -0.43
CA ILE A 129 -0.17 12.23 -0.59
C ILE A 129 -1.12 12.83 0.46
N ASN A 130 -0.69 12.86 1.70
CA ASN A 130 -1.49 13.30 2.84
C ASN A 130 -1.45 14.82 3.05
N GLN A 131 -0.51 15.52 2.40
CA GLN A 131 -0.23 16.93 2.67
C GLN A 131 0.15 17.14 4.15
N THR A 132 1.03 16.27 4.67
CA THR A 132 1.53 16.31 6.05
C THR A 132 2.98 16.76 6.09
N ASP A 133 3.46 17.00 7.29
CA ASP A 133 4.84 17.36 7.61
C ASP A 133 5.49 16.31 8.56
N LEU A 134 5.10 15.05 8.42
CA LEU A 134 5.57 13.95 9.26
C LEU A 134 7.09 13.86 9.30
N VAL A 135 7.75 14.03 8.14
CA VAL A 135 9.21 14.04 8.04
C VAL A 135 9.84 15.17 8.85
N SER A 136 9.28 16.38 8.74
CA SER A 136 9.76 17.54 9.53
C SER A 136 9.58 17.31 11.02
N LYS A 137 8.51 16.65 11.43
CA LYS A 137 8.26 16.31 12.84
C LYS A 137 9.20 15.23 13.35
N ILE A 138 9.52 14.22 12.54
CA ILE A 138 10.56 13.24 12.84
C ILE A 138 11.91 13.96 13.05
N ALA A 139 12.28 14.87 12.15
CA ALA A 139 13.52 15.62 12.23
C ALA A 139 13.62 16.50 13.49
N SER A 140 12.49 16.90 14.05
CA SER A 140 12.44 17.69 15.29
C SER A 140 12.68 16.85 16.55
N CYS A 141 12.64 15.52 16.46
CA CYS A 141 13.01 14.64 17.57
C CYS A 141 14.49 14.80 17.88
N LYS A 142 14.80 15.01 19.16
CA LYS A 142 16.18 15.25 19.60
C LYS A 142 17.08 14.04 19.32
N ASP A 143 18.34 14.31 19.13
CA ASP A 143 19.47 13.35 19.00
C ASP A 143 19.50 12.52 17.71
N LEU A 144 18.68 12.84 16.71
CA LEU A 144 18.78 12.18 15.42
C LEU A 144 19.72 12.96 14.51
N SER A 145 20.67 12.28 13.90
CA SER A 145 21.48 12.90 12.86
C SER A 145 20.64 13.22 11.63
N ALA A 146 20.98 14.28 10.93
CA ALA A 146 20.30 14.63 9.68
C ALA A 146 20.35 13.46 8.66
N SER A 147 21.48 12.74 8.62
CA SER A 147 21.65 11.57 7.77
C SER A 147 20.67 10.44 8.14
N ALA A 148 20.48 10.15 9.44
CA ALA A 148 19.55 9.12 9.88
C ALA A 148 18.10 9.49 9.56
N VAL A 149 17.74 10.77 9.69
CA VAL A 149 16.43 11.29 9.27
C VAL A 149 16.24 11.10 7.77
N ASP A 150 17.26 11.44 6.98
CA ASP A 150 17.19 11.34 5.53
C ASP A 150 17.07 9.89 5.05
N ASP A 151 17.85 8.97 5.62
CA ASP A 151 17.77 7.54 5.34
C ASP A 151 16.37 6.99 5.64
N TYR A 152 15.81 7.35 6.79
CA TYR A 152 14.48 6.90 7.20
C TYR A 152 13.38 7.47 6.31
N ARG A 153 13.50 8.72 5.91
CA ARG A 153 12.58 9.45 5.05
C ARG A 153 12.47 8.83 3.67
N THR A 154 13.63 8.53 3.07
CA THR A 154 13.75 8.05 1.69
C THR A 154 13.64 6.54 1.56
N PHE A 155 13.72 5.78 2.67
CA PHE A 155 13.62 4.34 2.68
C PHE A 155 12.34 3.86 1.98
N GLN A 156 12.49 2.98 1.00
CA GLN A 156 11.39 2.41 0.22
C GLN A 156 10.76 1.23 0.93
N ARG A 157 9.53 1.40 1.37
CA ARG A 157 8.72 0.43 2.11
C ARG A 157 7.83 -0.35 1.18
N ASN A 158 7.79 -1.68 1.33
CA ASN A 158 6.86 -2.50 0.57
C ASN A 158 5.42 -2.09 0.86
N CYS A 159 4.61 -1.95 -0.20
CA CYS A 159 3.20 -1.67 -0.07
C CYS A 159 2.41 -2.96 -0.17
N PHE A 160 1.57 -3.20 0.83
CA PHE A 160 0.62 -4.28 0.85
C PHE A 160 -0.81 -3.75 0.98
N TYR A 161 -1.73 -4.47 0.38
CA TYR A 161 -3.15 -4.16 0.41
C TYR A 161 -3.89 -5.35 1.02
N MET A 162 -4.56 -5.11 2.14
CA MET A 162 -5.44 -6.10 2.73
C MET A 162 -6.81 -5.97 2.08
N VAL A 163 -7.12 -6.90 1.21
CA VAL A 163 -8.33 -6.86 0.39
C VAL A 163 -9.30 -7.94 0.86
N ARG A 164 -10.53 -7.55 1.13
CA ARG A 164 -11.63 -8.48 1.39
C ARG A 164 -12.74 -8.27 0.38
N THR A 165 -13.24 -9.38 -0.16
CA THR A 165 -14.42 -9.40 -1.05
C THR A 165 -15.47 -10.36 -0.49
N ASN A 166 -16.72 -10.17 -0.92
CA ASN A 166 -17.88 -10.97 -0.50
C ASN A 166 -18.05 -11.04 1.04
N ARG A 167 -17.78 -9.92 1.73
CA ARG A 167 -17.94 -9.85 3.18
C ARG A 167 -19.33 -10.26 3.62
N GLY A 168 -19.39 -11.13 4.64
CA GLY A 168 -20.64 -11.63 5.23
C GLY A 168 -21.24 -12.81 4.48
N SER A 169 -20.56 -13.37 3.48
CA SER A 169 -21.01 -14.54 2.74
C SER A 169 -20.08 -15.75 2.92
N ASP A 170 -20.52 -16.90 2.46
CA ASP A 170 -19.74 -18.13 2.33
C ASP A 170 -18.64 -18.05 1.25
N LYS A 171 -18.68 -17.01 0.42
CA LYS A 171 -17.68 -16.75 -0.65
C LYS A 171 -16.61 -15.76 -0.25
N VAL A 172 -16.53 -15.40 1.03
CA VAL A 172 -15.56 -14.42 1.51
C VAL A 172 -14.13 -14.85 1.20
N LYS A 173 -13.32 -13.90 0.69
CA LYS A 173 -11.88 -14.05 0.49
C LYS A 173 -11.20 -12.85 1.12
N LEU A 174 -10.14 -13.10 1.88
CA LEU A 174 -9.31 -12.07 2.50
C LEU A 174 -7.87 -12.28 2.05
N SER A 175 -7.19 -11.23 1.59
CA SER A 175 -5.83 -11.37 1.08
C SER A 175 -4.95 -10.18 1.47
N LEU A 176 -3.72 -10.47 1.86
CA LEU A 176 -2.61 -9.52 1.89
C LEU A 176 -1.92 -9.58 0.53
N ILE A 177 -2.03 -8.52 -0.26
CA ILE A 177 -1.59 -8.49 -1.65
C ILE A 177 -0.47 -7.46 -1.79
N HIS A 178 0.70 -7.88 -2.27
CA HIS A 178 1.77 -6.96 -2.58
C HIS A 178 1.37 -6.01 -3.72
N GLY A 179 1.73 -4.73 -3.59
CA GLY A 179 1.29 -3.67 -4.51
C GLY A 179 1.66 -3.87 -5.98
N SER A 180 2.71 -4.66 -6.26
CA SER A 180 3.08 -5.05 -7.64
C SER A 180 1.97 -5.78 -8.39
N PHE A 181 1.01 -6.37 -7.69
CA PHE A 181 -0.14 -7.01 -8.33
C PHE A 181 -1.04 -5.99 -9.04
N PHE A 182 -1.16 -4.80 -8.49
CA PHE A 182 -2.00 -3.71 -9.01
C PHE A 182 -1.24 -2.73 -9.88
N GLU A 183 0.08 -2.65 -9.73
CA GLU A 183 0.93 -1.72 -10.47
C GLU A 183 1.15 -2.19 -11.91
N THR A 184 0.51 -1.52 -12.86
CA THR A 184 0.64 -1.87 -14.29
C THR A 184 1.68 -1.03 -15.03
N ILE A 185 1.96 0.15 -14.52
CA ILE A 185 2.93 1.11 -15.06
C ILE A 185 3.67 1.70 -13.88
N PRO A 186 5.02 1.81 -13.92
CA PRO A 186 5.75 2.56 -12.91
C PRO A 186 5.14 3.95 -12.72
N LYS A 187 4.98 4.37 -11.47
CA LYS A 187 4.31 5.62 -11.09
C LYS A 187 4.86 6.82 -11.86
N GLU A 188 6.18 6.89 -12.03
CA GLU A 188 6.87 7.98 -12.72
C GLU A 188 6.44 8.09 -14.18
N LYS A 189 6.02 6.99 -14.80
CA LYS A 189 5.55 6.94 -16.19
C LYS A 189 4.05 7.17 -16.33
N LEU A 190 3.29 6.95 -15.26
CA LEU A 190 1.83 6.99 -15.33
C LEU A 190 1.31 8.38 -15.69
N PHE A 191 1.80 9.42 -15.00
CA PHE A 191 1.39 10.80 -15.26
C PHE A 191 1.82 11.25 -16.65
N TYR A 192 3.05 10.95 -17.05
CA TYR A 192 3.50 11.19 -18.41
C TYR A 192 2.55 10.58 -19.45
N GLN A 193 2.21 9.30 -19.31
CA GLN A 193 1.30 8.61 -20.23
C GLN A 193 -0.11 9.23 -20.21
N MET A 194 -0.64 9.58 -19.05
CA MET A 194 -1.95 10.21 -18.94
C MET A 194 -2.00 11.55 -19.66
N PHE A 195 -1.02 12.43 -19.45
CA PHE A 195 -0.95 13.73 -20.08
C PHE A 195 -0.70 13.62 -21.59
N LEU A 196 0.20 12.72 -21.99
CA LEU A 196 0.47 12.47 -23.41
C LEU A 196 -0.79 11.98 -24.12
N ASN A 197 -1.51 11.01 -23.58
CA ASN A 197 -2.74 10.50 -24.15
C ASN A 197 -3.83 11.59 -24.21
N ALA A 198 -3.97 12.41 -23.18
CA ALA A 198 -4.90 13.53 -23.15
C ALA A 198 -4.55 14.57 -24.24
N LEU A 199 -3.28 14.90 -24.42
CA LEU A 199 -2.80 15.80 -25.46
C LEU A 199 -3.11 15.24 -26.85
N HIS A 200 -2.71 14.00 -27.14
CA HIS A 200 -2.98 13.33 -28.43
C HIS A 200 -4.48 13.27 -28.73
N GLY A 201 -5.28 12.93 -27.73
CA GLY A 201 -6.76 12.92 -27.88
C GLY A 201 -7.32 14.29 -28.23
N ASN A 202 -6.86 15.35 -27.55
CA ASN A 202 -7.32 16.72 -27.85
C ASN A 202 -6.87 17.21 -29.23
N LEU A 203 -5.61 16.96 -29.62
CA LEU A 203 -5.08 17.33 -30.92
C LEU A 203 -5.86 16.62 -32.04
N SER A 204 -6.09 15.32 -31.89
CA SER A 204 -6.88 14.53 -32.83
C SER A 204 -8.31 15.03 -32.96
N ASN A 205 -8.99 15.27 -31.84
CA ASN A 205 -10.38 15.74 -31.84
C ASN A 205 -10.55 17.15 -32.45
N LYS A 206 -9.50 17.96 -32.42
CA LYS A 206 -9.50 19.32 -32.98
C LYS A 206 -8.86 19.38 -34.36
N ASN A 207 -8.43 18.25 -34.93
CA ASN A 207 -7.69 18.19 -36.21
C ASN A 207 -6.45 19.10 -36.22
N ILE A 208 -5.77 19.26 -35.08
CA ILE A 208 -4.54 20.05 -34.94
C ILE A 208 -3.36 19.11 -35.18
N GLN A 209 -2.50 19.48 -36.12
CA GLN A 209 -1.22 18.81 -36.36
C GLN A 209 -0.08 19.68 -35.87
N LEU A 210 0.68 19.19 -34.89
CA LEU A 210 1.94 19.81 -34.47
C LEU A 210 3.10 19.30 -35.33
N SER A 211 4.10 20.15 -35.54
CA SER A 211 5.33 19.67 -36.17
C SER A 211 6.02 18.62 -35.29
N PRO A 212 6.81 17.69 -35.91
CA PRO A 212 7.53 16.69 -35.12
C PRO A 212 8.50 17.27 -34.09
N GLU A 213 9.04 18.46 -34.34
CA GLU A 213 9.92 19.21 -33.43
C GLU A 213 9.15 19.65 -32.17
N VAL A 214 8.04 20.34 -32.38
CA VAL A 214 7.16 20.84 -31.31
C VAL A 214 6.63 19.64 -30.50
N MET A 215 6.24 18.55 -31.15
CA MET A 215 5.78 17.37 -30.43
C MET A 215 6.86 16.80 -29.51
N ARG A 216 8.11 16.67 -29.98
CA ARG A 216 9.23 16.20 -29.17
C ARG A 216 9.52 17.09 -27.96
N GLU A 217 9.44 18.42 -28.14
CA GLU A 217 9.62 19.35 -27.03
C GLU A 217 8.53 19.21 -25.97
N VAL A 218 7.28 19.06 -26.40
CA VAL A 218 6.15 18.84 -25.49
C VAL A 218 6.27 17.47 -24.78
N GLU A 219 6.59 16.41 -25.49
CA GLU A 219 6.82 15.08 -24.91
C GLU A 219 7.98 15.11 -23.89
N SER A 220 9.05 15.84 -24.20
CA SER A 220 10.17 16.03 -23.28
C SER A 220 9.71 16.77 -22.03
N ALA A 221 8.97 17.86 -22.14
CA ALA A 221 8.42 18.60 -21.00
C ALA A 221 7.49 17.73 -20.14
N LEU A 222 6.61 16.94 -20.77
CA LEU A 222 5.71 16.04 -20.06
C LEU A 222 6.44 14.90 -19.33
N SER A 223 7.62 14.49 -19.81
CA SER A 223 8.39 13.41 -19.18
C SER A 223 8.90 13.76 -17.77
N TYR A 224 8.96 15.04 -17.43
CA TYR A 224 9.31 15.53 -16.10
C TYR A 224 8.11 15.67 -15.16
N MET A 225 6.89 15.45 -15.66
CA MET A 225 5.70 15.55 -14.82
C MET A 225 5.57 14.34 -13.89
N THR A 226 5.50 14.62 -12.61
CA THR A 226 5.28 13.62 -11.56
C THR A 226 3.93 13.88 -10.88
N ASP A 227 3.45 12.93 -10.06
CA ASP A 227 2.32 13.16 -9.18
C ASP A 227 2.55 14.37 -8.26
N GLN A 228 3.76 14.54 -7.74
CA GLN A 228 4.14 15.69 -6.91
C GLN A 228 3.96 17.01 -7.65
N THR A 229 4.40 17.09 -8.90
CA THR A 229 4.23 18.28 -9.74
C THR A 229 2.76 18.62 -9.95
N VAL A 230 1.94 17.60 -10.22
CA VAL A 230 0.50 17.78 -10.45
C VAL A 230 -0.22 18.20 -9.17
N ILE A 231 0.12 17.58 -8.04
CA ILE A 231 -0.45 17.93 -6.73
C ILE A 231 -0.05 19.37 -6.35
N ALA A 232 1.23 19.72 -6.49
CA ALA A 232 1.72 21.07 -6.21
C ALA A 232 0.99 22.12 -7.08
N ALA A 233 0.93 21.88 -8.40
CA ALA A 233 0.22 22.77 -9.30
C ALA A 233 -1.26 22.93 -8.95
N SER A 234 -1.93 21.87 -8.49
CA SER A 234 -3.32 21.96 -8.05
C SER A 234 -3.51 22.80 -6.78
N GLN A 235 -2.47 22.88 -5.94
CA GLN A 235 -2.48 23.70 -4.72
C GLN A 235 -2.31 25.18 -5.01
N GLU A 236 -1.59 25.53 -6.09
CA GLU A 236 -1.36 26.92 -6.50
C GLU A 236 -2.64 27.55 -7.11
N ILE A 237 -3.62 26.76 -7.54
CA ILE A 237 -4.90 27.25 -8.06
C ILE A 237 -5.84 27.55 -6.88
N GLU A 238 -5.44 28.47 -6.02
CA GLU A 238 -6.27 28.90 -4.90
C GLU A 238 -6.91 30.27 -5.23
N LYS A 239 -8.24 30.32 -5.28
CA LYS A 239 -9.00 31.56 -5.40
C LYS A 239 -10.03 31.68 -4.29
N ALA A 240 -9.81 32.69 -3.48
CA ALA A 240 -10.71 33.28 -2.47
C ALA A 240 -11.47 32.26 -1.59
N SER A 241 -12.44 31.54 -2.09
CA SER A 241 -13.31 30.67 -1.30
C SER A 241 -13.35 29.22 -1.82
N VAL A 242 -12.63 28.89 -2.88
CA VAL A 242 -12.65 27.56 -3.51
C VAL A 242 -11.24 27.07 -3.79
N ARG A 243 -10.88 25.95 -3.13
CA ARG A 243 -9.62 25.24 -3.37
C ARG A 243 -9.90 23.99 -4.20
N PRO A 244 -9.42 23.90 -5.45
CA PRO A 244 -9.56 22.68 -6.21
C PRO A 244 -8.76 21.56 -5.54
N ARG A 245 -9.39 20.40 -5.34
CA ARG A 245 -8.71 19.18 -4.89
C ARG A 245 -8.68 18.20 -6.03
N LEU A 246 -7.49 17.90 -6.53
CA LEU A 246 -7.31 16.77 -7.44
C LEU A 246 -7.33 15.48 -6.61
N ARG A 247 -8.35 14.65 -6.79
CA ARG A 247 -8.40 13.30 -6.23
C ARG A 247 -8.16 12.32 -7.37
N ILE A 248 -7.09 11.56 -7.24
CA ILE A 248 -6.84 10.43 -8.14
C ILE A 248 -7.59 9.24 -7.55
N MET A 249 -8.51 8.68 -8.34
CA MET A 249 -9.19 7.43 -8.02
C MET A 249 -8.69 6.37 -9.00
N ALA A 250 -8.24 5.24 -8.48
CA ALA A 250 -7.87 4.08 -9.28
C ALA A 250 -8.92 2.98 -9.06
N GLU A 251 -9.52 2.51 -10.14
CA GLU A 251 -10.45 1.38 -10.13
C GLU A 251 -9.74 0.10 -10.53
N VAL A 252 -10.08 -0.98 -9.85
CA VAL A 252 -9.52 -2.30 -10.15
C VAL A 252 -10.38 -2.97 -11.22
N HIS A 253 -9.80 -3.17 -12.41
CA HIS A 253 -10.46 -3.95 -13.45
C HIS A 253 -10.62 -5.42 -13.04
N THR A 254 -11.53 -6.13 -13.70
CA THR A 254 -11.81 -7.54 -13.44
C THR A 254 -10.53 -8.40 -13.49
N GLU A 255 -9.61 -8.09 -14.42
CA GLU A 255 -8.32 -8.79 -14.54
C GLU A 255 -7.32 -8.45 -13.42
N GLY A 256 -7.47 -7.32 -12.74
CA GLY A 256 -6.67 -6.90 -11.59
C GLY A 256 -7.24 -7.37 -10.25
N ASN A 257 -8.36 -8.07 -10.25
CA ASN A 257 -8.96 -8.60 -9.03
C ASN A 257 -8.55 -10.05 -8.80
N PRO A 258 -7.60 -10.35 -7.89
CA PRO A 258 -7.15 -11.73 -7.64
C PRO A 258 -8.26 -12.63 -7.10
N HIS A 259 -9.33 -12.06 -6.55
CA HIS A 259 -10.50 -12.80 -6.07
C HIS A 259 -11.53 -13.10 -7.17
N GLY A 260 -11.32 -12.56 -8.38
CA GLY A 260 -12.21 -12.79 -9.52
C GLY A 260 -12.08 -14.19 -10.10
N ASN A 261 -13.04 -14.54 -10.97
CA ASN A 261 -13.10 -15.87 -11.59
C ASN A 261 -11.92 -16.21 -12.52
N SER A 262 -11.11 -15.20 -12.87
CA SER A 262 -9.90 -15.41 -13.68
C SER A 262 -8.76 -16.07 -12.91
N TYR A 263 -8.88 -16.19 -11.60
CA TYR A 263 -7.87 -16.74 -10.70
C TYR A 263 -8.48 -17.82 -9.80
N GLU A 264 -7.72 -18.87 -9.55
CA GLU A 264 -8.20 -20.05 -8.82
C GLU A 264 -8.05 -19.95 -7.30
N ILE A 265 -8.12 -18.74 -6.73
CA ILE A 265 -8.07 -18.55 -5.27
C ILE A 265 -9.38 -19.04 -4.66
N PRO A 266 -9.34 -20.05 -3.75
CA PRO A 266 -10.55 -20.62 -3.17
C PRO A 266 -11.32 -19.61 -2.31
N GLU A 267 -12.61 -19.89 -2.14
CA GLU A 267 -13.47 -19.21 -1.17
C GLU A 267 -13.09 -19.59 0.27
N GLN A 268 -13.53 -18.83 1.25
CA GLN A 268 -13.24 -19.05 2.68
C GLN A 268 -11.74 -19.09 3.00
N THR A 269 -10.94 -18.26 2.33
CA THR A 269 -9.48 -18.28 2.50
C THR A 269 -8.92 -16.95 3.00
N PHE A 270 -7.82 -17.05 3.76
CA PHE A 270 -6.90 -15.97 4.03
C PHE A 270 -5.61 -16.18 3.25
N ASN A 271 -5.22 -15.21 2.44
CA ASN A 271 -4.16 -15.37 1.44
C ASN A 271 -3.03 -14.36 1.64
N LEU A 272 -1.81 -14.77 1.31
CA LEU A 272 -0.66 -13.90 1.09
C LEU A 272 -0.27 -14.00 -0.39
N ILE A 273 -0.37 -12.90 -1.13
CA ILE A 273 -0.07 -12.84 -2.57
C ILE A 273 1.16 -11.96 -2.81
N ILE A 274 2.22 -12.57 -3.30
CA ILE A 274 3.50 -11.94 -3.54
C ILE A 274 3.99 -12.15 -4.97
N PRO A 275 4.78 -11.22 -5.55
CA PRO A 275 5.35 -11.40 -6.87
C PRO A 275 6.47 -12.45 -6.85
N LYS A 276 6.71 -13.07 -8.00
CA LYS A 276 7.73 -14.11 -8.18
C LYS A 276 9.13 -13.67 -7.72
N TYR A 277 9.49 -12.40 -7.88
CA TYR A 277 10.82 -11.91 -7.48
C TYR A 277 11.02 -11.81 -5.95
N LEU A 278 9.94 -11.82 -5.15
CA LEU A 278 9.98 -11.89 -3.69
C LEU A 278 9.85 -13.34 -3.17
N PHE A 279 9.59 -14.29 -4.06
CA PHE A 279 9.46 -15.68 -3.69
C PHE A 279 10.83 -16.31 -3.41
N SER A 280 10.92 -17.08 -2.32
CA SER A 280 12.03 -17.97 -2.03
C SER A 280 11.52 -19.31 -1.50
N TYR A 281 12.32 -20.36 -1.63
CA TYR A 281 11.98 -21.67 -1.03
C TYR A 281 11.90 -21.60 0.49
N GLU A 282 12.76 -20.81 1.13
CA GLU A 282 12.70 -20.54 2.57
C GLU A 282 11.35 -19.96 2.97
N LEU A 283 10.87 -18.92 2.25
CA LEU A 283 9.54 -18.32 2.47
C LEU A 283 8.44 -19.37 2.29
N LYS A 284 8.48 -20.12 1.21
CA LYS A 284 7.51 -21.19 0.93
C LYS A 284 7.42 -22.18 2.08
N ASP A 285 8.56 -22.72 2.53
CA ASP A 285 8.59 -23.73 3.59
C ASP A 285 8.06 -23.16 4.90
N ARG A 286 8.45 -21.93 5.25
CA ARG A 286 7.96 -21.24 6.46
C ARG A 286 6.44 -21.06 6.41
N VAL A 287 5.89 -20.63 5.27
CA VAL A 287 4.46 -20.38 5.14
C VAL A 287 3.66 -21.69 5.13
N LEU A 288 4.10 -22.69 4.37
CA LEU A 288 3.38 -23.96 4.29
C LEU A 288 3.38 -24.73 5.63
N GLN A 289 4.35 -24.50 6.50
CA GLN A 289 4.40 -25.07 7.85
C GLN A 289 3.42 -24.43 8.83
N LEU A 290 2.82 -23.27 8.52
CA LEU A 290 1.88 -22.60 9.44
C LEU A 290 0.62 -23.43 9.71
N SER A 291 0.17 -24.20 8.73
CA SER A 291 -1.00 -25.07 8.88
C SER A 291 -1.05 -26.15 7.79
N HIS A 292 -1.61 -27.30 8.11
CA HIS A 292 -1.91 -28.35 7.11
C HIS A 292 -2.99 -27.95 6.09
N ASN A 293 -3.75 -26.87 6.35
CA ASN A 293 -4.73 -26.31 5.42
C ASN A 293 -4.13 -25.23 4.48
N MET A 294 -2.80 -25.13 4.45
CA MET A 294 -2.11 -24.23 3.53
C MET A 294 -1.93 -24.85 2.15
N SER A 295 -2.10 -24.04 1.13
CA SER A 295 -1.77 -24.39 -0.25
C SER A 295 -1.03 -23.24 -0.93
N GLN A 296 -0.30 -23.55 -2.00
CA GLN A 296 0.34 -22.58 -2.85
C GLN A 296 -0.31 -22.63 -4.23
N ILE A 297 -0.69 -21.48 -4.75
CA ILE A 297 -1.30 -21.31 -6.07
C ILE A 297 -0.46 -20.32 -6.88
N GLU A 298 -0.18 -20.65 -8.13
CA GLU A 298 0.43 -19.70 -9.05
C GLU A 298 -0.65 -18.82 -9.67
N VAL A 299 -0.48 -17.51 -9.55
CA VAL A 299 -1.41 -16.50 -10.06
C VAL A 299 -0.71 -15.73 -11.18
N ARG A 300 -1.16 -15.91 -12.42
CA ARG A 300 -0.59 -15.24 -13.58
C ARG A 300 -1.40 -14.01 -13.95
N HIS A 301 -0.91 -12.85 -13.53
CA HIS A 301 -1.49 -11.58 -13.97
C HIS A 301 -1.02 -11.25 -15.39
N LYS A 302 -1.93 -10.90 -16.30
CA LYS A 302 -1.63 -10.68 -17.73
C LYS A 302 -0.54 -9.62 -17.97
N ARG A 303 -0.49 -8.57 -17.13
CA ARG A 303 0.44 -7.45 -17.30
C ARG A 303 1.57 -7.45 -16.28
N ASN A 304 1.27 -7.85 -15.04
CA ASN A 304 2.19 -7.73 -13.90
C ASN A 304 2.96 -9.03 -13.62
N GLY A 305 2.83 -10.03 -14.51
CA GLY A 305 3.59 -11.26 -14.42
C GLY A 305 3.09 -12.23 -13.35
N THR A 306 3.95 -13.16 -13.00
CA THR A 306 3.63 -14.26 -12.09
C THR A 306 3.72 -13.82 -10.63
N HIS A 307 2.70 -14.17 -9.88
CA HIS A 307 2.62 -14.07 -8.42
C HIS A 307 2.36 -15.45 -7.82
N PHE A 308 2.64 -15.58 -6.53
CA PHE A 308 2.28 -16.77 -5.75
C PHE A 308 1.30 -16.37 -4.64
N ALA A 309 0.20 -17.07 -4.57
CA ALA A 309 -0.75 -16.99 -3.46
C ALA A 309 -0.53 -18.16 -2.52
N PHE A 310 -0.24 -17.86 -1.27
CA PHE A 310 -0.28 -18.83 -0.18
C PHE A 310 -1.65 -18.72 0.48
N SER A 311 -2.46 -19.75 0.35
CA SER A 311 -3.87 -19.74 0.74
C SER A 311 -4.09 -20.64 1.94
N PHE A 312 -4.59 -20.05 3.02
CA PHE A 312 -5.06 -20.74 4.20
C PHE A 312 -6.57 -20.92 4.12
N LEU A 313 -7.04 -22.17 4.04
CA LEU A 313 -8.46 -22.50 4.06
C LEU A 313 -8.97 -22.49 5.50
N VAL A 314 -9.86 -21.54 5.81
CA VAL A 314 -10.50 -21.45 7.12
C VAL A 314 -11.61 -22.48 7.18
N LYS A 315 -11.50 -23.45 8.10
CA LYS A 315 -12.58 -24.43 8.33
C LYS A 315 -13.78 -23.72 8.96
N THR A 316 -14.90 -23.82 8.29
CA THR A 316 -16.22 -23.38 8.80
C THR A 316 -16.67 -24.17 10.04
#